data_d91a302e468fd80cd05259c2cf1afc2f
#
_entry.id   d91a302e468fd80cd05259c2cf1afc2f
#
_cell.length_a   1.000
_cell.length_b   1.000
_cell.length_c   1.000
_cell.angle_alpha   90.00
_cell.angle_beta   90.00
_cell.angle_gamma   90.00
#
_symmetry.space_group_name_H-M   'P 1'
#
loop_
_entity.id
_entity.type
_entity.pdbx_description
1 polymer ?
#
loop_
_entity_poly.entity_id
_entity_poly.type
_entity_poly.pdbx_seq_one_letter_code
_entity_poly.pdbx_strand_id
1 'polypeptide(L)'
;MHIEPPNTRLASFKDFARHYLMIVLSILTALGLEAWIEHAHHAHAAATASMQIEAEIRSNLAEVDTDAQMDARQLQKLDAIRNAVIHDLQSNTPDDAMRQHILALTKGGFDLQLQFPTLRHEAWDVAVANQSASW
;
A
#
# COMPACT_ATOMS: atom_id res chain seq x y z
N MET A 1 -52.54 -69.97 -9.47
CA MET A 1 -51.71 -68.88 -8.94
C MET A 1 -50.92 -68.31 -10.09
N HIS A 2 -51.33 -67.16 -10.66
CA HIS A 2 -50.59 -66.43 -11.66
C HIS A 2 -49.72 -65.42 -10.92
N ILE A 3 -48.42 -65.63 -10.97
CA ILE A 3 -47.44 -64.65 -10.52
C ILE A 3 -47.12 -63.78 -11.70
N GLU A 4 -47.67 -62.57 -11.79
CA GLU A 4 -47.25 -61.54 -12.73
C GLU A 4 -45.87 -61.02 -12.34
N PRO A 5 -44.92 -61.01 -13.26
CA PRO A 5 -43.62 -60.37 -13.00
C PRO A 5 -43.80 -58.85 -12.97
N PRO A 6 -43.25 -58.15 -11.98
CA PRO A 6 -43.38 -56.71 -11.93
C PRO A 6 -42.66 -56.02 -13.09
N ASN A 7 -43.42 -55.25 -13.85
CA ASN A 7 -42.90 -54.35 -14.92
C ASN A 7 -42.13 -53.18 -14.29
N THR A 8 -41.02 -53.45 -13.62
CA THR A 8 -40.29 -52.48 -12.79
C THR A 8 -39.05 -51.87 -13.48
N ARG A 9 -38.70 -52.30 -14.70
CA ARG A 9 -37.44 -51.82 -15.31
C ARG A 9 -37.46 -50.35 -15.78
N LEU A 10 -38.58 -49.83 -16.25
CA LEU A 10 -38.70 -48.45 -16.70
C LEU A 10 -38.94 -47.43 -15.58
N ALA A 11 -39.66 -47.85 -14.54
CA ALA A 11 -39.86 -47.05 -13.32
C ALA A 11 -38.51 -46.89 -12.55
N SER A 12 -37.72 -47.95 -12.46
CA SER A 12 -36.41 -47.97 -11.82
C SER A 12 -35.40 -47.07 -12.53
N PHE A 13 -35.43 -46.98 -13.87
CA PHE A 13 -34.51 -46.10 -14.63
C PHE A 13 -34.88 -44.60 -14.44
N LYS A 14 -36.16 -44.27 -14.45
CA LYS A 14 -36.62 -42.90 -14.20
C LYS A 14 -36.29 -42.46 -12.79
N ASP A 15 -36.47 -43.32 -11.82
CA ASP A 15 -36.15 -43.02 -10.43
C ASP A 15 -34.66 -42.92 -10.19
N PHE A 16 -33.87 -43.74 -10.83
CA PHE A 16 -32.42 -43.66 -10.84
C PHE A 16 -31.95 -42.33 -11.48
N ALA A 17 -32.47 -42.00 -12.66
CA ALA A 17 -32.12 -40.78 -13.39
C ALA A 17 -32.48 -39.53 -12.56
N ARG A 18 -33.62 -39.56 -11.89
CA ARG A 18 -34.06 -38.47 -11.01
C ARG A 18 -33.14 -38.29 -9.77
N HIS A 19 -32.74 -39.38 -9.16
CA HIS A 19 -31.78 -39.35 -8.04
C HIS A 19 -30.40 -38.88 -8.47
N TYR A 20 -29.92 -39.38 -9.60
CA TYR A 20 -28.67 -38.97 -10.19
C TYR A 20 -28.66 -37.46 -10.53
N LEU A 21 -29.73 -36.99 -11.14
CA LEU A 21 -29.89 -35.58 -11.49
C LEU A 21 -29.91 -34.69 -10.23
N MET A 22 -30.57 -35.13 -9.16
CA MET A 22 -30.55 -34.42 -7.89
C MET A 22 -29.16 -34.32 -7.28
N ILE A 23 -28.39 -35.40 -7.31
CA ILE A 23 -26.99 -35.41 -6.80
C ILE A 23 -26.11 -34.47 -7.63
N VAL A 24 -26.18 -34.57 -8.95
CA VAL A 24 -25.40 -33.71 -9.87
C VAL A 24 -25.78 -32.24 -9.67
N LEU A 25 -27.07 -31.93 -9.57
CA LEU A 25 -27.54 -30.57 -9.34
C LEU A 25 -27.04 -30.02 -7.98
N SER A 26 -27.06 -30.84 -6.94
CA SER A 26 -26.55 -30.46 -5.62
C SER A 26 -25.05 -30.14 -5.64
N ILE A 27 -24.27 -30.97 -6.33
CA ILE A 27 -22.83 -30.74 -6.49
C ILE A 27 -22.55 -29.47 -7.30
N LEU A 28 -23.25 -29.28 -8.43
CA LEU A 28 -23.10 -28.09 -9.26
C LEU A 28 -23.49 -26.82 -8.51
N THR A 29 -24.55 -26.88 -7.71
CA THR A 29 -24.98 -25.75 -6.88
C THR A 29 -23.93 -25.42 -5.82
N ALA A 30 -23.38 -26.44 -5.14
CA ALA A 30 -22.34 -26.24 -4.14
C ALA A 30 -21.08 -25.62 -4.74
N LEU A 31 -20.57 -26.19 -5.85
CA LEU A 31 -19.40 -25.68 -6.56
C LEU A 31 -19.63 -24.25 -7.13
N GLY A 32 -20.82 -23.99 -7.64
CA GLY A 32 -21.19 -22.66 -8.15
C GLY A 32 -21.24 -21.61 -7.04
N LEU A 33 -21.74 -21.96 -5.87
CA LEU A 33 -21.79 -21.09 -4.71
C LEU A 33 -20.37 -20.84 -4.16
N GLU A 34 -19.54 -21.87 -4.09
CA GLU A 34 -18.13 -21.77 -3.67
C GLU A 34 -17.35 -20.83 -4.60
N ALA A 35 -17.44 -21.03 -5.91
CA ALA A 35 -16.80 -20.17 -6.90
C ALA A 35 -17.28 -18.71 -6.83
N TRP A 36 -18.57 -18.50 -6.55
CA TRP A 36 -19.13 -17.14 -6.39
C TRP A 36 -18.61 -16.46 -5.13
N ILE A 37 -18.54 -17.18 -4.00
CA ILE A 37 -18.00 -16.66 -2.74
C ILE A 37 -16.51 -16.32 -2.90
N GLU A 38 -15.73 -17.20 -3.53
CA GLU A 38 -14.31 -17.00 -3.77
C GLU A 38 -14.07 -15.76 -4.66
N HIS A 39 -14.85 -15.61 -5.73
CA HIS A 39 -14.77 -14.43 -6.59
C HIS A 39 -15.11 -13.13 -5.85
N ALA A 40 -16.14 -13.14 -5.01
CA ALA A 40 -16.51 -11.98 -4.19
C ALA A 40 -15.43 -11.64 -3.16
N HIS A 41 -14.79 -12.64 -2.57
CA HIS A 41 -13.68 -12.47 -1.62
C HIS A 41 -12.46 -11.83 -2.30
N HIS A 42 -12.07 -12.31 -3.48
CA HIS A 42 -10.95 -11.75 -4.24
C HIS A 42 -11.19 -10.30 -4.66
N ALA A 43 -12.39 -9.97 -5.12
CA ALA A 43 -12.74 -8.60 -5.49
C ALA A 43 -12.66 -7.65 -4.28
N HIS A 44 -13.11 -8.09 -3.11
CA HIS A 44 -13.05 -7.29 -1.89
C HIS A 44 -11.61 -7.11 -1.37
N ALA A 45 -10.81 -8.17 -1.41
CA ALA A 45 -9.40 -8.12 -1.03
C ALA A 45 -8.60 -7.17 -1.94
N ALA A 46 -8.81 -7.23 -3.25
CA ALA A 46 -8.16 -6.34 -4.21
C ALA A 46 -8.54 -4.86 -3.99
N ALA A 47 -9.81 -4.57 -3.72
CA ALA A 47 -10.27 -3.22 -3.42
C ALA A 47 -9.65 -2.69 -2.12
N THR A 48 -9.56 -3.52 -1.09
CA THR A 48 -8.93 -3.15 0.18
C THR A 48 -7.43 -2.90 0.02
N ALA A 49 -6.73 -3.75 -0.71
CA ALA A 49 -5.30 -3.59 -0.99
C ALA A 49 -5.03 -2.30 -1.77
N SER A 50 -5.82 -1.98 -2.78
CA SER A 50 -5.66 -0.74 -3.55
C SER A 50 -5.86 0.51 -2.70
N MET A 51 -6.84 0.53 -1.80
CA MET A 51 -7.05 1.65 -0.87
C MET A 51 -5.89 1.81 0.12
N GLN A 52 -5.33 0.71 0.61
CA GLN A 52 -4.19 0.74 1.53
C GLN A 52 -2.93 1.25 0.82
N ILE A 53 -2.65 0.78 -0.39
CA ILE A 53 -1.52 1.25 -1.21
C ILE A 53 -1.69 2.75 -1.53
N GLU A 54 -2.88 3.20 -1.89
CA GLU A 54 -3.14 4.61 -2.16
C GLU A 54 -2.92 5.49 -0.92
N ALA A 55 -3.36 5.04 0.25
CA ALA A 55 -3.13 5.74 1.51
C ALA A 55 -1.63 5.80 1.86
N GLU A 56 -0.89 4.73 1.62
CA GLU A 56 0.56 4.66 1.83
C GLU A 56 1.30 5.60 0.88
N ILE A 57 0.95 5.63 -0.40
CA ILE A 57 1.52 6.55 -1.38
C ILE A 57 1.27 8.01 -0.98
N ARG A 58 0.06 8.35 -0.52
CA ARG A 58 -0.26 9.71 -0.05
C ARG A 58 0.55 10.09 1.18
N SER A 59 0.73 9.16 2.13
CA SER A 59 1.56 9.38 3.31
C SER A 59 3.02 9.62 2.94
N ASN A 60 3.57 8.80 2.04
CA ASN A 60 4.93 8.93 1.56
C ASN A 60 5.16 10.26 0.82
N LEU A 61 4.19 10.67 0.00
CA LEU A 61 4.24 11.95 -0.71
C LEU A 61 4.25 13.14 0.26
N ALA A 62 3.41 13.10 1.31
CA ALA A 62 3.38 14.16 2.32
C ALA A 62 4.68 14.23 3.13
N GLU A 63 5.32 13.09 3.41
CA GLU A 63 6.62 13.04 4.08
C GLU A 63 7.71 13.65 3.20
N VAL A 64 7.79 13.25 1.92
CA VAL A 64 8.74 13.82 0.96
C VAL A 64 8.57 15.34 0.80
N ASP A 65 7.33 15.82 0.73
CA ASP A 65 7.05 17.27 0.62
C ASP A 65 7.51 18.01 1.88
N THR A 66 7.27 17.44 3.05
CA THR A 66 7.71 18.00 4.34
C THR A 66 9.24 18.07 4.43
N ASP A 67 9.92 17.01 4.04
CA ASP A 67 11.38 16.95 4.06
C ASP A 67 11.98 17.93 3.04
N ALA A 68 11.43 18.00 1.83
CA ALA A 68 11.85 18.98 0.84
C ALA A 68 11.69 20.43 1.32
N GLN A 69 10.62 20.74 2.04
CA GLN A 69 10.43 22.06 2.64
C GLN A 69 11.44 22.35 3.76
N MET A 70 11.79 21.36 4.57
CA MET A 70 12.81 21.51 5.61
C MET A 70 14.19 21.72 4.99
N ASP A 71 14.55 20.96 3.98
CA ASP A 71 15.80 21.11 3.24
C ASP A 71 15.91 22.49 2.57
N ALA A 72 14.83 22.95 1.95
CA ALA A 72 14.80 24.31 1.37
C ALA A 72 15.05 25.41 2.40
N ARG A 73 14.49 25.28 3.62
CA ARG A 73 14.76 26.23 4.74
C ARG A 73 16.20 26.16 5.22
N GLN A 74 16.80 24.97 5.27
CA GLN A 74 18.21 24.80 5.62
C GLN A 74 19.12 25.42 4.58
N LEU A 75 18.83 25.21 3.29
CA LEU A 75 19.56 25.85 2.19
C LEU A 75 19.50 27.39 2.26
N GLN A 76 18.33 27.97 2.58
CA GLN A 76 18.20 29.41 2.76
C GLN A 76 19.06 29.93 3.91
N LYS A 77 19.14 29.21 5.03
CA LYS A 77 20.04 29.57 6.14
C LYS A 77 21.51 29.51 5.74
N LEU A 78 21.89 28.47 5.02
CA LEU A 78 23.26 28.33 4.49
C LEU A 78 23.63 29.46 3.52
N ASP A 79 22.73 29.82 2.62
CA ASP A 79 22.90 30.90 1.69
C ASP A 79 23.02 32.26 2.41
N ALA A 80 22.24 32.49 3.46
CA ALA A 80 22.34 33.69 4.27
C ALA A 80 23.71 33.79 4.96
N ILE A 81 24.20 32.71 5.56
CA ILE A 81 25.52 32.66 6.20
C ILE A 81 26.62 32.88 5.13
N ARG A 82 26.55 32.18 4.00
CA ARG A 82 27.51 32.35 2.91
C ARG A 82 27.59 33.81 2.43
N ASN A 83 26.43 34.43 2.21
CA ASN A 83 26.36 35.81 1.71
C ASN A 83 26.90 36.81 2.75
N ALA A 84 26.63 36.59 4.03
CA ALA A 84 27.18 37.40 5.11
C ALA A 84 28.71 37.30 5.17
N VAL A 85 29.26 36.08 5.09
CA VAL A 85 30.72 35.85 5.06
C VAL A 85 31.36 36.52 3.85
N ILE A 86 30.78 36.37 2.65
CA ILE A 86 31.30 37.01 1.45
C ILE A 86 31.28 38.53 1.58
N HIS A 87 30.18 39.09 2.10
CA HIS A 87 30.06 40.52 2.32
C HIS A 87 31.11 41.04 3.31
N ASP A 88 31.31 40.36 4.44
CA ASP A 88 32.29 40.74 5.46
C ASP A 88 33.73 40.67 4.93
N LEU A 89 34.03 39.64 4.13
CA LEU A 89 35.35 39.53 3.44
C LEU A 89 35.58 40.65 2.45
N GLN A 90 34.60 41.04 1.63
CA GLN A 90 34.68 42.10 0.66
C GLN A 90 34.81 43.49 1.32
N SER A 91 34.22 43.66 2.49
CA SER A 91 34.21 44.89 3.25
C SER A 91 35.42 45.03 4.18
N ASN A 92 36.35 44.09 4.19
CA ASN A 92 37.49 44.03 5.13
C ASN A 92 37.02 44.19 6.61
N THR A 93 35.91 43.55 6.94
CA THR A 93 35.32 43.60 8.31
C THR A 93 36.33 42.97 9.29
N PRO A 94 36.56 43.56 10.48
CA PRO A 94 37.43 42.95 11.50
C PRO A 94 36.94 41.58 11.94
N ASP A 95 37.88 40.69 12.21
CA ASP A 95 37.61 39.27 12.55
C ASP A 95 36.58 39.09 13.71
N ASP A 96 36.63 39.98 14.74
CA ASP A 96 35.69 39.93 15.84
C ASP A 96 34.25 40.30 15.45
N ALA A 97 34.09 41.26 14.55
CA ALA A 97 32.77 41.63 14.02
C ALA A 97 32.22 40.53 13.09
N MET A 98 33.06 39.95 12.21
CA MET A 98 32.70 38.81 11.37
C MET A 98 32.24 37.62 12.25
N ARG A 99 32.97 37.29 13.29
CA ARG A 99 32.61 36.23 14.24
C ARG A 99 31.25 36.50 14.88
N GLN A 100 30.96 37.73 15.30
CA GLN A 100 29.66 38.10 15.88
C GLN A 100 28.52 37.99 14.87
N HIS A 101 28.72 38.36 13.60
CA HIS A 101 27.72 38.20 12.55
C HIS A 101 27.39 36.72 12.32
N ILE A 102 28.40 35.87 12.22
CA ILE A 102 28.21 34.42 12.05
C ILE A 102 27.49 33.83 13.27
N LEU A 103 27.90 34.19 14.50
CA LEU A 103 27.24 33.74 15.71
C LEU A 103 25.77 34.20 15.79
N ALA A 104 25.45 35.43 15.33
CA ALA A 104 24.09 35.91 15.28
C ALA A 104 23.21 35.10 14.30
N LEU A 105 23.75 34.72 13.14
CA LEU A 105 23.06 33.91 12.13
C LEU A 105 22.90 32.45 12.57
N THR A 106 23.81 31.97 13.42
CA THR A 106 23.83 30.59 13.93
C THR A 106 23.21 30.44 15.33
N LYS A 107 22.61 31.51 15.87
CA LYS A 107 22.08 31.59 17.23
C LYS A 107 21.02 30.56 17.62
N GLY A 108 20.58 29.73 16.70
CA GLY A 108 19.69 28.58 16.94
C GLY A 108 20.39 27.22 16.83
N GLY A 109 21.72 27.18 16.78
CA GLY A 109 22.48 25.98 16.48
C GLY A 109 22.53 25.74 14.96
N PHE A 110 23.71 25.39 14.48
CA PHE A 110 23.89 24.91 13.11
C PHE A 110 23.73 23.39 13.14
N ASP A 111 22.47 22.95 13.22
CA ASP A 111 22.14 21.53 13.13
C ASP A 111 21.73 21.20 11.71
N LEU A 112 22.65 20.63 10.96
CA LEU A 112 22.38 20.04 9.64
C LEU A 112 21.75 18.68 9.86
N GLN A 113 20.47 18.66 10.21
CA GLN A 113 19.70 17.43 10.21
C GLN A 113 19.23 17.16 8.76
N LEU A 114 20.01 16.39 8.04
CA LEU A 114 19.56 15.78 6.80
C LEU A 114 18.58 14.68 7.17
N GLN A 115 17.30 14.96 7.01
CA GLN A 115 16.26 13.94 7.17
C GLN A 115 16.08 13.25 5.83
N PHE A 116 16.23 11.92 5.84
CA PHE A 116 15.89 11.10 4.69
C PHE A 116 14.52 10.50 4.92
N PRO A 117 13.58 10.64 3.95
CA PRO A 117 12.24 10.09 4.08
C PRO A 117 12.31 8.57 4.25
N THR A 118 11.63 8.06 5.26
CA THR A 118 11.44 6.62 5.48
C THR A 118 10.18 6.19 4.74
N LEU A 119 10.32 5.89 3.45
CA LEU A 119 9.20 5.48 2.62
C LEU A 119 8.62 4.15 3.12
N ARG A 120 7.33 4.12 3.35
CA ARG A 120 6.58 2.93 3.74
C ARG A 120 6.28 2.11 2.50
N HIS A 121 6.35 0.79 2.62
CA HIS A 121 6.03 -0.16 1.54
C HIS A 121 5.25 -1.39 2.06
N GLU A 122 4.76 -1.31 3.29
CA GLU A 122 4.10 -2.44 3.97
C GLU A 122 2.82 -2.89 3.25
N ALA A 123 2.00 -1.94 2.75
CA ALA A 123 0.78 -2.27 2.03
C ALA A 123 1.07 -2.97 0.69
N TRP A 124 2.14 -2.56 0.01
CA TRP A 124 2.61 -3.22 -1.21
C TRP A 124 3.09 -4.64 -0.93
N ASP A 125 3.90 -4.83 0.10
CA ASP A 125 4.43 -6.15 0.47
C ASP A 125 3.32 -7.13 0.85
N VAL A 126 2.31 -6.67 1.59
CA VAL A 126 1.12 -7.46 1.92
C VAL A 126 0.31 -7.81 0.67
N ALA A 127 0.12 -6.88 -0.25
CA ALA A 127 -0.61 -7.13 -1.49
C ALA A 127 0.10 -8.16 -2.37
N VAL A 128 1.43 -8.06 -2.50
CA VAL A 128 2.25 -9.01 -3.25
C VAL A 128 2.25 -10.39 -2.59
N ALA A 129 2.36 -10.45 -1.25
CA ALA A 129 2.31 -11.72 -0.52
C ALA A 129 0.95 -12.42 -0.68
N ASN A 130 -0.15 -11.67 -0.65
CA ASN A 130 -1.48 -12.22 -0.86
C ASN A 130 -1.71 -12.68 -2.31
N GLN A 131 -1.15 -11.99 -3.29
CA GLN A 131 -1.17 -12.45 -4.69
C GLN A 131 -0.32 -13.71 -4.90
N SER A 132 0.84 -13.81 -4.28
CA SER A 132 1.68 -15.01 -4.38
C SER A 132 1.08 -16.23 -3.68
N ALA A 133 0.17 -16.03 -2.73
CA ALA A 133 -0.57 -17.12 -2.06
C ALA A 133 -1.81 -17.57 -2.84
N SER A 134 -2.21 -16.86 -3.90
CA SER A 134 -3.39 -17.16 -4.72
C SER A 134 -3.07 -17.86 -6.05
N TRP A 135 -1.79 -18.19 -6.30
CA TRP A 135 -1.32 -19.00 -7.42
C TRP A 135 -1.00 -20.42 -6.91
#